data_62dd73ef6728a0ed9c88a27bb96f36ad
#
_entry.id   62dd73ef6728a0ed9c88a27bb96f36ad
#
_cell.length_a   1.000
_cell.length_b   1.000
_cell.length_c   1.000
_cell.angle_alpha   90.00
_cell.angle_beta   90.00
_cell.angle_gamma   90.00
#
_symmetry.space_group_name_H-M   'P 1'
#
loop_
_entity.id
_entity.type
_entity.pdbx_description
1 polymer ?
#
loop_
_entity_poly.entity_id
_entity_poly.type
_entity_poly.pdbx_seq_one_letter_code
_entity_poly.pdbx_strand_id
1 'polypeptide(L)'
;MSYAVQKATGTEQNKLYEKDTAIHDWYRFVLSFPPHLVRQYIKEFSLTGDSLVFDPFCGTGTTLVEAKKLGVKSLGFEANPVMHMCASTKVDWNVEIDSLLEELDYITALSITKIKNHKDLLPKSKTIKVNCMVFQRTNKSFLSKIPLVRFHFIKL
;
A
#
# COMPACT_ATOMS: atom_id res chain seq x y z
N MET A 1 30.31 4.54 -19.16
CA MET A 1 30.03 5.53 -18.08
C MET A 1 29.54 4.75 -16.86
N SER A 2 30.38 4.62 -15.83
CA SER A 2 29.98 3.95 -14.59
C SER A 2 29.19 4.96 -13.76
N TYR A 3 27.89 4.72 -13.62
CA TYR A 3 27.11 5.44 -12.64
C TYR A 3 27.45 4.90 -11.26
N ALA A 4 28.22 5.65 -10.49
CA ALA A 4 28.43 5.37 -9.09
C ALA A 4 27.07 5.50 -8.38
N VAL A 5 26.47 4.37 -8.03
CA VAL A 5 25.30 4.33 -7.18
C VAL A 5 25.78 4.74 -5.79
N GLN A 6 25.38 5.92 -5.33
CA GLN A 6 25.61 6.33 -3.94
C GLN A 6 24.89 5.31 -3.05
N LYS A 7 25.66 4.43 -2.42
CA LYS A 7 25.17 3.55 -1.37
C LYS A 7 24.78 4.43 -0.18
N ALA A 8 23.48 4.54 0.08
CA ALA A 8 22.98 5.13 1.31
C ALA A 8 23.60 4.34 2.49
N THR A 9 24.09 5.02 3.49
CA THR A 9 24.77 4.41 4.64
C THR A 9 23.84 4.31 5.85
N GLY A 10 23.82 3.17 6.51
CA GLY A 10 23.21 2.99 7.83
C GLY A 10 21.67 3.05 7.86
N THR A 11 21.13 3.86 8.77
CA THR A 11 19.68 3.94 9.05
C THR A 11 18.81 4.42 7.89
N GLU A 12 19.39 5.11 6.90
CA GLU A 12 18.65 5.55 5.71
C GLU A 12 18.33 4.40 4.75
N GLN A 13 19.13 3.33 4.74
CA GLN A 13 18.87 2.17 3.88
C GLN A 13 17.56 1.45 4.19
N ASN A 14 17.08 1.56 5.42
CA ASN A 14 15.85 0.89 5.88
C ASN A 14 14.63 1.82 5.97
N LYS A 15 14.77 3.07 5.48
CA LYS A 15 13.70 4.07 5.57
C LYS A 15 12.75 3.98 4.38
N LEU A 16 11.45 3.97 4.65
CA LEU A 16 10.44 4.20 3.62
C LEU A 16 10.43 5.68 3.27
N TYR A 17 10.62 6.00 1.99
CA TYR A 17 10.55 7.38 1.52
C TYR A 17 9.10 7.83 1.38
N GLU A 18 8.84 9.13 1.60
CA GLU A 18 7.51 9.72 1.51
C GLU A 18 6.81 9.41 0.17
N LYS A 19 7.55 9.48 -0.93
CA LYS A 19 7.05 9.13 -2.27
C LYS A 19 6.57 7.69 -2.44
N ASP A 20 6.97 6.80 -1.54
CA ASP A 20 6.66 5.37 -1.58
C ASP A 20 5.51 5.00 -0.65
N THR A 21 5.06 5.93 0.21
CA THR A 21 4.02 5.68 1.22
C THR A 21 2.67 5.31 0.61
N ALA A 22 2.32 5.88 -0.55
CA ALA A 22 1.01 5.72 -1.17
C ALA A 22 0.55 4.27 -1.34
N ILE A 23 1.48 3.33 -1.57
CA ILE A 23 1.17 1.90 -1.70
C ILE A 23 1.81 1.10 -0.56
N HIS A 24 3.06 1.39 -0.22
CA HIS A 24 3.83 0.56 0.71
C HIS A 24 3.44 0.78 2.17
N ASP A 25 2.85 1.92 2.53
CA ASP A 25 2.33 2.18 3.87
C ASP A 25 0.90 1.68 4.09
N TRP A 26 0.27 1.15 3.05
CA TRP A 26 -1.11 0.63 3.06
C TRP A 26 -1.31 -0.48 4.09
N TYR A 27 -0.40 -1.43 4.08
CA TYR A 27 -0.21 -2.42 5.13
C TYR A 27 1.30 -2.65 5.27
N ARG A 28 1.87 -2.14 6.35
CA ARG A 28 3.30 -2.23 6.60
C ARG A 28 3.59 -3.31 7.61
N PHE A 29 4.38 -4.28 7.21
CA PHE A 29 4.93 -5.28 8.12
C PHE A 29 6.32 -4.84 8.59
N VAL A 30 6.62 -5.08 9.88
CA VAL A 30 7.85 -4.60 10.55
C VAL A 30 9.12 -5.08 9.84
N LEU A 31 9.08 -6.26 9.21
CA LEU A 31 10.21 -6.87 8.50
C LEU A 31 10.23 -6.56 7.00
N SER A 32 9.39 -5.65 6.50
CA SER A 32 9.41 -5.28 5.08
C SER A 32 10.65 -4.46 4.76
N PHE A 33 11.39 -4.87 3.72
CA PHE A 33 12.49 -4.09 3.19
C PHE A 33 11.98 -2.89 2.36
N PRO A 34 12.78 -1.81 2.24
CA PRO A 34 12.35 -0.61 1.55
C PRO A 34 12.23 -0.79 0.03
N PRO A 35 11.23 -0.16 -0.61
CA PRO A 35 11.00 -0.25 -2.06
C PRO A 35 12.18 0.18 -2.92
N HIS A 36 12.96 1.15 -2.47
CA HIS A 36 14.11 1.65 -3.23
C HIS A 36 15.21 0.59 -3.44
N LEU A 37 15.34 -0.39 -2.55
CA LEU A 37 16.26 -1.49 -2.73
C LEU A 37 15.87 -2.37 -3.92
N VAL A 38 14.59 -2.67 -4.08
CA VAL A 38 14.09 -3.42 -5.25
C VAL A 38 14.41 -2.66 -6.54
N ARG A 39 14.11 -1.36 -6.57
CA ARG A 39 14.42 -0.51 -7.73
C ARG A 39 15.91 -0.48 -8.05
N GLN A 40 16.74 -0.44 -7.02
CA GLN A 40 18.19 -0.48 -7.17
C GLN A 40 18.62 -1.77 -7.85
N TYR A 41 18.20 -2.94 -7.35
CA TYR A 41 18.56 -4.23 -7.93
C TYR A 41 17.99 -4.43 -9.34
N ILE A 42 16.74 -4.03 -9.61
CA ILE A 42 16.17 -4.08 -10.96
C ILE A 42 17.06 -3.30 -11.94
N LYS A 43 17.54 -2.12 -11.52
CA LYS A 43 18.44 -1.31 -12.33
C LYS A 43 19.84 -1.90 -12.44
N GLU A 44 20.40 -2.39 -11.35
CA GLU A 44 21.74 -2.99 -11.29
C GLU A 44 21.86 -4.22 -12.20
N PHE A 45 20.84 -5.06 -12.20
CA PHE A 45 20.74 -6.22 -13.10
C PHE A 45 20.22 -5.89 -14.50
N SER A 46 19.95 -4.61 -14.79
CA SER A 46 19.42 -4.17 -16.09
C SER A 46 18.16 -4.93 -16.53
N LEU A 47 17.25 -5.21 -15.57
CA LEU A 47 16.03 -5.95 -15.86
C LEU A 47 15.05 -5.10 -16.68
N THR A 48 14.40 -5.74 -17.64
CA THR A 48 13.45 -5.12 -18.58
C THR A 48 12.09 -5.84 -18.54
N GLY A 49 11.15 -5.41 -19.36
CA GLY A 49 9.84 -6.07 -19.50
C GLY A 49 9.89 -7.54 -19.93
N ASP A 50 11.01 -8.00 -20.50
CA ASP A 50 11.23 -9.40 -20.88
C ASP A 50 11.79 -10.24 -19.73
N SER A 51 12.27 -9.58 -18.67
CA SER A 51 12.80 -10.23 -17.48
C SER A 51 11.68 -10.68 -16.55
N LEU A 52 11.95 -11.70 -15.74
CA LEU A 52 11.07 -12.17 -14.67
C LEU A 52 11.79 -12.09 -13.31
N VAL A 53 11.23 -11.32 -12.40
CA VAL A 53 11.67 -11.30 -10.99
C VAL A 53 10.85 -12.32 -10.22
N PHE A 54 11.54 -13.16 -9.45
CA PHE A 54 10.92 -14.17 -8.61
C PHE A 54 11.19 -13.88 -7.13
N ASP A 55 10.12 -13.78 -6.32
CA ASP A 55 10.21 -13.58 -4.87
C ASP A 55 9.47 -14.72 -4.16
N PRO A 56 10.20 -15.72 -3.63
CA PRO A 56 9.60 -16.89 -3.00
C PRO A 56 8.97 -16.61 -1.62
N PHE A 57 9.18 -15.42 -1.05
CA PHE A 57 8.68 -15.00 0.25
C PHE A 57 8.22 -13.53 0.19
N CYS A 58 7.29 -13.24 -0.72
CA CYS A 58 7.00 -11.86 -1.12
C CYS A 58 6.31 -11.01 -0.02
N GLY A 59 5.86 -11.62 1.07
CA GLY A 59 5.25 -10.91 2.17
C GLY A 59 4.09 -10.02 1.71
N THR A 60 4.18 -8.73 2.01
CA THR A 60 3.19 -7.73 1.59
C THR A 60 3.41 -7.20 0.17
N GLY A 61 4.27 -7.84 -0.62
CA GLY A 61 4.41 -7.63 -2.05
C GLY A 61 5.31 -6.46 -2.47
N THR A 62 6.28 -6.05 -1.67
CA THR A 62 7.18 -4.93 -2.03
C THR A 62 7.87 -5.16 -3.38
N THR A 63 8.44 -6.36 -3.59
CA THR A 63 9.09 -6.73 -4.85
C THR A 63 8.11 -6.66 -6.03
N LEU A 64 6.91 -7.23 -5.86
CA LEU A 64 5.91 -7.29 -6.92
C LEU A 64 5.41 -5.90 -7.33
N VAL A 65 5.16 -5.02 -6.35
CA VAL A 65 4.73 -3.65 -6.58
C VAL A 65 5.79 -2.87 -7.35
N GLU A 66 7.06 -2.93 -6.93
CA GLU A 66 8.12 -2.16 -7.58
C GLU A 66 8.47 -2.73 -8.97
N ALA A 67 8.45 -4.04 -9.16
CA ALA A 67 8.59 -4.66 -10.46
C ALA A 67 7.48 -4.18 -11.41
N LYS A 68 6.22 -4.19 -10.96
CA LYS A 68 5.08 -3.72 -11.74
C LYS A 68 5.17 -2.22 -12.09
N LYS A 69 5.61 -1.38 -11.15
CA LYS A 69 5.84 0.07 -11.40
C LYS A 69 6.90 0.32 -12.48
N LEU A 70 7.87 -0.57 -12.59
CA LEU A 70 8.97 -0.48 -13.55
C LEU A 70 8.71 -1.27 -14.84
N GLY A 71 7.53 -1.88 -15.00
CA GLY A 71 7.17 -2.65 -16.18
C GLY A 71 7.90 -4.00 -16.30
N VAL A 72 8.47 -4.51 -15.19
CA VAL A 72 9.15 -5.80 -15.13
C VAL A 72 8.16 -6.87 -14.65
N LYS A 73 8.14 -8.03 -15.30
CA LYS A 73 7.30 -9.17 -14.88
C LYS A 73 7.77 -9.69 -13.53
N SER A 74 6.83 -10.08 -12.68
CA SER A 74 7.17 -10.64 -11.37
C SER A 74 6.23 -11.77 -10.97
N LEU A 75 6.79 -12.71 -10.19
CA LEU A 75 6.07 -13.82 -9.59
C LEU A 75 6.44 -13.88 -8.11
N GLY A 76 5.45 -13.97 -7.22
CA GLY A 76 5.67 -14.08 -5.80
C GLY A 76 4.91 -15.23 -5.18
N PHE A 77 5.49 -15.85 -4.15
CA PHE A 77 4.81 -16.81 -3.29
C PHE A 77 4.74 -16.26 -1.86
N GLU A 78 3.60 -16.49 -1.22
CA GLU A 78 3.39 -16.13 0.19
C GLU A 78 2.46 -17.16 0.83
N ALA A 79 2.92 -17.74 1.94
CA ALA A 79 2.18 -18.78 2.66
C ALA A 79 1.13 -18.19 3.63
N ASN A 80 1.35 -16.98 4.13
CA ASN A 80 0.40 -16.32 5.02
C ASN A 80 -0.75 -15.72 4.21
N PRO A 81 -2.01 -16.15 4.42
CA PRO A 81 -3.14 -15.69 3.61
C PRO A 81 -3.40 -14.19 3.73
N VAL A 82 -3.12 -13.57 4.87
CA VAL A 82 -3.29 -12.12 5.06
C VAL A 82 -2.25 -11.35 4.26
N MET A 83 -0.98 -11.79 4.29
CA MET A 83 0.09 -11.17 3.52
C MET A 83 -0.13 -11.36 2.02
N HIS A 84 -0.56 -12.56 1.60
CA HIS A 84 -0.93 -12.84 0.23
C HIS A 84 -2.06 -11.92 -0.25
N MET A 85 -3.12 -11.75 0.54
CA MET A 85 -4.21 -10.81 0.24
C MET A 85 -3.67 -9.38 0.07
N CYS A 86 -2.82 -8.92 0.99
CA CYS A 86 -2.21 -7.59 0.92
C CYS A 86 -1.37 -7.42 -0.36
N ALA A 87 -0.54 -8.40 -0.70
CA ALA A 87 0.29 -8.37 -1.90
C ALA A 87 -0.58 -8.34 -3.17
N SER A 88 -1.58 -9.22 -3.25
CA SER A 88 -2.52 -9.30 -4.38
C SER A 88 -3.26 -7.99 -4.59
N THR A 89 -3.79 -7.42 -3.51
CA THR A 89 -4.50 -6.13 -3.57
C THR A 89 -3.59 -4.99 -4.03
N LYS A 90 -2.34 -4.94 -3.54
CA LYS A 90 -1.39 -3.90 -3.93
C LYS A 90 -0.97 -3.96 -5.40
N VAL A 91 -1.01 -5.12 -6.01
CA VAL A 91 -0.67 -5.28 -7.44
C VAL A 91 -1.89 -5.32 -8.35
N ASP A 92 -3.09 -5.37 -7.82
CA ASP A 92 -4.30 -5.24 -8.63
C ASP A 92 -4.59 -3.76 -8.90
N TRP A 93 -4.30 -3.32 -10.13
CA TRP A 93 -4.53 -1.95 -10.58
C TRP A 93 -5.68 -1.86 -11.59
N ASN A 94 -6.35 -2.96 -11.84
CA ASN A 94 -7.46 -3.04 -12.78
C ASN A 94 -8.81 -2.88 -12.06
N VAL A 95 -8.98 -1.73 -11.38
CA VAL A 95 -10.15 -1.41 -10.58
C VAL A 95 -10.93 -0.27 -11.24
N GLU A 96 -12.22 -0.47 -11.42
CA GLU A 96 -13.16 0.58 -11.85
C GLU A 96 -13.39 1.55 -10.69
N ILE A 97 -12.88 2.79 -10.87
CA ILE A 97 -12.77 3.76 -9.79
C ILE A 97 -14.15 4.23 -9.34
N ASP A 98 -15.08 4.46 -10.27
CA ASP A 98 -16.41 4.99 -9.94
C ASP A 98 -17.20 3.97 -9.13
N SER A 99 -17.18 2.70 -9.51
CA SER A 99 -17.80 1.61 -8.74
C SER A 99 -17.18 1.45 -7.34
N LEU A 100 -15.85 1.59 -7.24
CA LEU A 100 -15.17 1.53 -5.95
C LEU A 100 -15.59 2.68 -5.02
N LEU A 101 -15.76 3.89 -5.57
CA LEU A 101 -16.21 5.05 -4.79
C LEU A 101 -17.66 4.89 -4.29
N GLU A 102 -18.56 4.38 -5.14
CA GLU A 102 -19.94 4.08 -4.76
C GLU A 102 -20.01 3.04 -3.62
N GLU A 103 -19.23 1.95 -3.73
CA GLU A 103 -19.11 0.94 -2.68
C GLU A 103 -18.58 1.51 -1.36
N LEU A 104 -17.54 2.36 -1.43
CA LEU A 104 -16.97 3.02 -0.26
C LEU A 104 -17.99 3.94 0.44
N ASP A 105 -18.75 4.70 -0.33
CA ASP A 105 -19.81 5.56 0.21
C ASP A 105 -20.92 4.74 0.86
N TYR A 106 -21.34 3.65 0.23
CA TYR A 106 -22.30 2.70 0.79
C TYR A 106 -21.84 2.09 2.11
N ILE A 107 -20.63 1.52 2.13
CA ILE A 107 -20.04 0.90 3.33
C ILE A 107 -19.89 1.94 4.45
N THR A 108 -19.48 3.15 4.10
CA THR A 108 -19.33 4.26 5.05
C THR A 108 -20.67 4.62 5.69
N ALA A 109 -21.72 4.83 4.88
CA ALA A 109 -23.05 5.14 5.36
C ALA A 109 -23.63 4.03 6.25
N LEU A 110 -23.46 2.77 5.83
CA LEU A 110 -23.88 1.60 6.59
C LEU A 110 -23.15 1.51 7.94
N SER A 111 -21.85 1.73 7.95
CA SER A 111 -21.02 1.68 9.16
C SER A 111 -21.41 2.78 10.15
N ILE A 112 -21.59 4.01 9.67
CA ILE A 112 -22.05 5.13 10.50
C ILE A 112 -23.42 4.84 11.11
N THR A 113 -24.34 4.29 10.33
CA THR A 113 -25.67 3.93 10.80
C THR A 113 -25.62 2.87 11.88
N LYS A 114 -24.84 1.79 11.66
CA LYS A 114 -24.63 0.75 12.66
C LYS A 114 -24.02 1.28 13.95
N ILE A 115 -23.00 2.12 13.86
CA ILE A 115 -22.36 2.73 15.04
C ILE A 115 -23.35 3.61 15.80
N LYS A 116 -24.17 4.41 15.12
CA LYS A 116 -25.19 5.25 15.75
C LYS A 116 -26.25 4.44 16.50
N ASN A 117 -26.67 3.32 15.90
CA ASN A 117 -27.70 2.45 16.48
C ASN A 117 -27.19 1.59 17.66
N HIS A 118 -25.86 1.42 17.79
CA HIS A 118 -25.23 0.59 18.83
C HIS A 118 -24.36 1.38 19.79
N LYS A 119 -24.60 2.69 19.94
CA LYS A 119 -23.84 3.58 20.83
C LYS A 119 -23.72 3.08 22.25
N ASP A 120 -24.75 2.39 22.74
CA ASP A 120 -24.81 1.89 24.10
C ASP A 120 -23.94 0.63 24.34
N LEU A 121 -23.51 -0.01 23.25
CA LEU A 121 -22.65 -1.21 23.30
C LEU A 121 -21.15 -0.84 23.22
N LEU A 122 -20.84 0.39 22.91
CA LEU A 122 -19.45 0.86 22.82
C LEU A 122 -18.95 1.30 24.20
N PRO A 123 -17.81 0.80 24.66
CA PRO A 123 -17.24 1.26 25.94
C PRO A 123 -16.98 2.76 25.88
N LYS A 124 -17.37 3.46 26.94
CA LYS A 124 -17.34 4.93 27.05
C LYS A 124 -15.93 5.56 27.08
N SER A 125 -14.89 4.81 26.82
CA SER A 125 -13.53 5.31 26.86
C SER A 125 -12.66 4.81 25.73
N LYS A 126 -12.00 5.75 25.10
CA LYS A 126 -10.83 5.71 24.21
C LYS A 126 -11.15 5.91 22.74
N THR A 127 -10.69 7.04 22.22
CA THR A 127 -10.74 7.40 20.80
C THR A 127 -9.71 6.59 20.01
N ILE A 128 -10.15 5.77 19.08
CA ILE A 128 -9.27 5.13 18.10
C ILE A 128 -9.11 6.10 16.92
N LYS A 129 -7.88 6.53 16.65
CA LYS A 129 -7.56 7.20 15.39
C LYS A 129 -7.31 6.10 14.35
N VAL A 130 -8.24 5.88 13.45
CA VAL A 130 -7.97 5.10 12.24
C VAL A 130 -7.44 6.08 11.20
N ASN A 131 -6.18 5.92 10.86
CA ASN A 131 -5.64 6.56 9.68
C ASN A 131 -6.18 5.81 8.47
N CYS A 132 -7.26 6.31 7.88
CA CYS A 132 -7.69 5.83 6.58
C CYS A 132 -6.67 6.34 5.56
N MET A 133 -5.85 5.44 5.01
CA MET A 133 -4.94 5.78 3.94
C MET A 133 -5.73 5.94 2.66
N VAL A 134 -5.82 7.18 2.19
CA VAL A 134 -6.38 7.49 0.87
C VAL A 134 -5.35 7.11 -0.18
N PHE A 135 -5.76 6.30 -1.14
CA PHE A 135 -4.98 5.91 -2.30
C PHE A 135 -4.63 7.17 -3.12
N GLN A 136 -3.42 7.66 -2.99
CA GLN A 136 -2.94 8.73 -3.86
C GLN A 136 -2.43 8.12 -5.17
N ARG A 137 -3.31 8.01 -6.16
CA ARG A 137 -2.85 7.90 -7.55
C ARG A 137 -2.26 9.27 -7.95
N THR A 138 -1.11 9.27 -8.59
CA THR A 138 -0.34 10.46 -9.00
C THR A 138 -1.04 11.39 -10.00
N ASN A 139 -2.33 11.27 -10.18
CA ASN A 139 -3.13 12.14 -11.03
C ASN A 139 -3.81 13.20 -10.16
N LYS A 140 -3.26 14.42 -10.13
CA LYS A 140 -3.76 15.56 -9.35
C LYS A 140 -5.24 15.89 -9.57
N SER A 141 -5.82 15.49 -10.70
CA SER A 141 -7.24 15.69 -11.01
C SER A 141 -8.17 14.75 -10.22
N PHE A 142 -7.66 13.62 -9.72
CA PHE A 142 -8.45 12.65 -8.96
C PHE A 142 -8.59 13.03 -7.49
N LEU A 143 -7.54 13.61 -6.90
CA LEU A 143 -7.54 13.97 -5.47
C LEU A 143 -8.53 15.09 -5.10
N SER A 144 -8.94 15.92 -6.08
CA SER A 144 -9.93 16.96 -5.83
C SER A 144 -11.38 16.45 -5.69
N LYS A 145 -11.63 15.19 -6.05
CA LYS A 145 -12.96 14.56 -6.04
C LYS A 145 -13.19 13.62 -4.85
N ILE A 146 -12.16 13.28 -4.07
CA ILE A 146 -12.30 12.43 -2.89
C ILE A 146 -12.50 13.33 -1.67
N PRO A 147 -13.68 13.34 -1.05
CA PRO A 147 -13.85 14.03 0.22
C PRO A 147 -12.89 13.43 1.24
N LEU A 148 -12.21 14.29 1.97
CA LEU A 148 -11.31 13.91 3.07
C LEU A 148 -12.18 13.33 4.19
N VAL A 149 -12.44 12.03 4.14
CA VAL A 149 -13.20 11.34 5.19
C VAL A 149 -12.25 11.10 6.36
N ARG A 150 -12.24 12.00 7.32
CA ARG A 150 -11.58 11.79 8.60
C ARG A 150 -12.45 10.90 9.46
N PHE A 151 -12.14 9.62 9.50
CA PHE A 151 -12.73 8.74 10.48
C PHE A 151 -12.06 8.96 11.85
N HIS A 152 -12.85 9.41 12.82
CA HIS A 152 -12.46 9.38 14.21
C HIS A 152 -13.06 8.11 14.81
N PHE A 153 -12.21 7.14 15.11
CA PHE A 153 -12.65 5.96 15.82
C PHE A 153 -12.45 6.14 17.33
N ILE A 154 -13.43 5.67 18.07
CA ILE A 154 -13.40 5.66 19.52
C ILE A 154 -12.52 4.50 19.96
N LYS A 155 -11.49 4.80 20.72
CA LYS A 155 -10.55 3.83 21.29
C LYS A 155 -11.27 2.97 22.31
N LEU A 156 -11.32 1.66 22.09
CA LEU A 156 -11.67 0.68 23.11
C LEU A 156 -10.60 0.58 24.19
#